data_8677735ed4236c35a1941716a255ab61
#
_entry.id   8677735ed4236c35a1941716a255ab61
#
_cell.length_a   1.000
_cell.length_b   1.000
_cell.length_c   1.000
_cell.angle_alpha   90.00
_cell.angle_beta   90.00
_cell.angle_gamma   90.00
#
_symmetry.space_group_name_H-M   'P 1'
#
loop_
_entity.id
_entity.type
_entity.pdbx_description
1 polymer ?
#
loop_
_entity_poly.entity_id
_entity_poly.type
_entity_poly.pdbx_seq_one_letter_code
_entity_poly.pdbx_strand_id
1 'polypeptide(L)'
;IGEVWLCSGQSNMQMPVEGWGKVKNYQQEVAQANYPDIRLMTVSNTISLSPSQEFTAVGGGWQVCSSVTIREFSATAYFFGREIARTQQVPVGLICAHWGGTNIESWISAQALGEVPDFVEQLKLIRRLGNKDCDLQAEEEQRQAKILSLDKGMRNGKPFWNTLSYNDEGWTSHSFPGNIEKTFPD
;
A
#
# COMPACT_ATOMS: atom_id res chain seq x y z
N ILE A 1 12.09 -28.25 -10.10
CA ILE A 1 10.79 -28.16 -9.40
C ILE A 1 11.07 -27.51 -8.06
N GLY A 2 10.25 -26.52 -7.69
CA GLY A 2 10.38 -25.78 -6.45
C GLY A 2 9.01 -25.26 -6.01
N GLU A 3 9.01 -24.37 -5.02
CA GLU A 3 7.81 -23.76 -4.47
C GLU A 3 7.65 -22.33 -4.98
N VAL A 4 6.40 -21.90 -5.19
CA VAL A 4 6.06 -20.52 -5.53
C VAL A 4 5.04 -20.00 -4.53
N TRP A 5 5.36 -18.85 -3.94
CA TRP A 5 4.53 -18.22 -2.91
C TRP A 5 4.05 -16.85 -3.37
N LEU A 6 2.74 -16.59 -3.22
CA LEU A 6 2.16 -15.28 -3.40
C LEU A 6 2.17 -14.54 -2.06
N CYS A 7 2.90 -13.45 -2.01
CA CYS A 7 3.08 -12.58 -0.84
C CYS A 7 2.25 -11.32 -1.04
N SER A 8 1.04 -11.31 -0.49
CA SER A 8 0.07 -10.22 -0.67
C SER A 8 -0.22 -9.48 0.64
N GLY A 9 -0.62 -8.24 0.52
CA GLY A 9 -1.00 -7.41 1.65
C GLY A 9 -0.76 -5.92 1.42
N GLN A 10 -0.67 -5.17 2.50
CA GLN A 10 -0.42 -3.74 2.45
C GLN A 10 0.96 -3.37 3.04
N SER A 11 1.08 -2.30 3.83
CA SER A 11 2.36 -1.71 4.26
C SER A 11 3.35 -2.68 4.92
N ASN A 12 2.89 -3.61 5.77
CA ASN A 12 3.80 -4.58 6.41
C ASN A 12 4.36 -5.60 5.42
N MET A 13 3.60 -5.97 4.38
CA MET A 13 4.11 -6.80 3.30
C MET A 13 4.96 -5.99 2.31
N GLN A 14 4.66 -4.71 2.12
CA GLN A 14 5.42 -3.83 1.22
C GLN A 14 6.75 -3.37 1.81
N MET A 15 6.91 -3.39 3.12
CA MET A 15 8.12 -2.90 3.80
C MET A 15 9.37 -3.48 3.18
N PRO A 16 10.28 -2.66 2.59
CA PRO A 16 11.47 -3.14 1.91
C PRO A 16 12.56 -3.58 2.89
N VAL A 17 13.51 -4.36 2.43
CA VAL A 17 14.70 -4.71 3.22
C VAL A 17 15.52 -3.47 3.53
N GLU A 18 15.71 -2.58 2.54
CA GLU A 18 16.38 -1.29 2.69
C GLU A 18 15.38 -0.15 2.52
N GLY A 19 15.64 1.02 3.09
CA GLY A 19 14.81 2.20 2.94
C GLY A 19 13.99 2.52 4.18
N TRP A 20 12.69 2.80 4.00
CA TRP A 20 11.81 3.20 5.11
C TRP A 20 11.50 2.07 6.11
N GLY A 21 11.81 0.83 5.76
CA GLY A 21 11.66 -0.34 6.61
C GLY A 21 12.51 -0.26 7.87
N LYS A 22 12.20 -1.13 8.83
CA LYS A 22 12.89 -1.20 10.11
C LYS A 22 13.68 -2.50 10.26
N VAL A 23 14.21 -3.03 9.16
CA VAL A 23 15.04 -4.23 9.20
C VAL A 23 16.34 -3.93 9.95
N LYS A 24 16.52 -4.63 11.05
CA LYS A 24 17.75 -4.53 11.85
C LYS A 24 18.94 -5.08 11.04
N ASN A 25 20.02 -4.33 11.00
CA ASN A 25 21.26 -4.71 10.28
C ASN A 25 21.03 -4.93 8.76
N TYR A 26 20.16 -4.15 8.13
CA TYR A 26 19.82 -4.30 6.71
C TYR A 26 21.05 -4.24 5.80
N GLN A 27 22.08 -3.43 6.13
CA GLN A 27 23.30 -3.35 5.33
C GLN A 27 24.00 -4.71 5.24
N GLN A 28 24.04 -5.43 6.36
CA GLN A 28 24.64 -6.77 6.40
C GLN A 28 23.77 -7.78 5.63
N GLU A 29 22.45 -7.74 5.78
CA GLU A 29 21.51 -8.58 5.03
C GLU A 29 21.67 -8.37 3.53
N VAL A 30 21.72 -7.11 3.09
CA VAL A 30 21.92 -6.77 1.68
C VAL A 30 23.27 -7.27 1.18
N ALA A 31 24.36 -7.01 1.91
CA ALA A 31 25.69 -7.40 1.50
C ALA A 31 25.87 -8.93 1.38
N GLN A 32 25.16 -9.69 2.21
CA GLN A 32 25.25 -11.16 2.24
C GLN A 32 24.25 -11.85 1.31
N ALA A 33 23.32 -11.13 0.70
CA ALA A 33 22.30 -11.71 -0.15
C ALA A 33 22.90 -12.29 -1.45
N ASN A 34 22.97 -13.58 -1.50
CA ASN A 34 23.39 -14.36 -2.66
C ASN A 34 22.67 -15.71 -2.63
N TYR A 35 21.45 -15.73 -3.14
CA TYR A 35 20.58 -16.91 -3.11
C TYR A 35 20.14 -17.28 -4.54
N PRO A 36 21.00 -18.02 -5.29
CA PRO A 36 20.74 -18.33 -6.70
C PRO A 36 19.48 -19.18 -6.93
N ASP A 37 18.99 -19.88 -5.90
CA ASP A 37 17.80 -20.71 -5.96
C ASP A 37 16.52 -19.97 -5.51
N ILE A 38 16.64 -18.69 -5.13
CA ILE A 38 15.48 -17.86 -4.83
C ILE A 38 15.23 -16.89 -5.98
N ARG A 39 13.96 -16.80 -6.43
CA ARG A 39 13.50 -15.87 -7.45
C ARG A 39 12.52 -14.89 -6.85
N LEU A 40 12.67 -13.64 -7.20
CA LEU A 40 11.88 -12.52 -6.73
C LEU A 40 11.10 -11.90 -7.89
N MET A 41 9.84 -11.60 -7.69
CA MET A 41 9.02 -10.82 -8.62
C MET A 41 8.11 -9.90 -7.85
N THR A 42 8.08 -8.62 -8.20
CA THR A 42 7.15 -7.65 -7.65
C THR A 42 6.18 -7.21 -8.73
N VAL A 43 4.88 -7.40 -8.50
CA VAL A 43 3.82 -6.92 -9.37
C VAL A 43 3.76 -5.39 -9.26
N SER A 44 3.73 -4.71 -10.39
CA SER A 44 3.60 -3.24 -10.42
C SER A 44 2.21 -2.81 -9.92
N ASN A 45 2.19 -1.80 -9.06
CA ASN A 45 0.93 -1.26 -8.57
C ASN A 45 0.14 -0.60 -9.71
N THR A 46 -1.03 -1.11 -9.98
CA THR A 46 -1.92 -0.61 -11.05
C THR A 46 -3.35 -0.61 -10.54
N ILE A 47 -4.02 0.53 -10.68
CA ILE A 47 -5.45 0.64 -10.38
C ILE A 47 -6.23 0.07 -11.57
N SER A 48 -7.16 -0.84 -11.30
CA SER A 48 -8.07 -1.39 -12.29
C SER A 48 -9.48 -1.52 -11.70
N LEU A 49 -10.48 -1.15 -12.50
CA LEU A 49 -11.89 -1.28 -12.14
C LEU A 49 -12.46 -2.67 -12.42
N SER A 50 -11.67 -3.52 -13.06
CA SER A 50 -12.00 -4.91 -13.37
C SER A 50 -10.76 -5.79 -13.28
N PRO A 51 -10.90 -7.09 -12.99
CA PRO A 51 -9.77 -8.01 -13.03
C PRO A 51 -9.09 -8.02 -14.40
N SER A 52 -7.76 -7.99 -14.39
CA SER A 52 -6.95 -8.13 -15.59
C SER A 52 -6.32 -9.52 -15.63
N GLN A 53 -6.18 -10.07 -16.83
CA GLN A 53 -5.44 -11.32 -17.05
C GLN A 53 -3.94 -11.09 -17.23
N GLU A 54 -3.55 -9.85 -17.45
CA GLU A 54 -2.16 -9.46 -17.62
C GLU A 54 -1.77 -8.46 -16.55
N PHE A 55 -0.51 -8.50 -16.15
CA PHE A 55 0.09 -7.56 -15.23
C PHE A 55 1.51 -7.20 -15.67
N THR A 56 2.00 -6.08 -15.20
CA THR A 56 3.41 -5.69 -15.33
C THR A 56 4.16 -6.00 -14.04
N ALA A 57 5.44 -6.30 -14.17
CA ALA A 57 6.31 -6.54 -13.04
C ALA A 57 7.45 -5.54 -12.99
N VAL A 58 7.79 -5.10 -11.80
CA VAL A 58 8.95 -4.24 -11.57
C VAL A 58 10.21 -4.95 -12.04
N GLY A 59 11.07 -4.25 -12.76
CA GLY A 59 12.31 -4.83 -13.30
C GLY A 59 12.11 -5.89 -14.38
N GLY A 60 10.90 -5.99 -14.96
CA GLY A 60 10.62 -6.86 -16.11
C GLY A 60 10.32 -8.32 -15.79
N GLY A 61 10.09 -8.67 -14.53
CA GLY A 61 9.68 -10.03 -14.14
C GLY A 61 10.57 -10.70 -13.09
N TRP A 62 10.83 -11.98 -13.26
CA TRP A 62 11.61 -12.77 -12.31
C TRP A 62 13.09 -12.34 -12.24
N GLN A 63 13.55 -12.07 -11.03
CA GLN A 63 14.93 -11.71 -10.74
C GLN A 63 15.56 -12.71 -9.77
N VAL A 64 16.86 -12.96 -9.92
CA VAL A 64 17.63 -13.75 -8.93
C VAL A 64 17.77 -12.95 -7.66
N CYS A 65 17.60 -13.58 -6.51
CA CYS A 65 17.81 -12.97 -5.21
C CYS A 65 19.31 -12.65 -4.99
N SER A 66 19.62 -11.37 -4.94
CA SER A 66 20.99 -10.85 -4.83
C SER A 66 21.02 -9.58 -3.98
N SER A 67 22.23 -9.10 -3.68
CA SER A 67 22.44 -7.83 -2.98
C SER A 67 21.87 -6.60 -3.69
N VAL A 68 21.56 -6.71 -4.97
CA VAL A 68 20.92 -5.65 -5.75
C VAL A 68 19.40 -5.75 -5.66
N THR A 69 18.85 -6.95 -5.87
CA THR A 69 17.42 -7.16 -6.07
C THR A 69 16.61 -7.21 -4.78
N ILE A 70 17.24 -7.49 -3.62
CA ILE A 70 16.50 -7.51 -2.34
C ILE A 70 16.24 -6.13 -1.74
N ARG A 71 16.97 -5.09 -2.16
CA ARG A 71 16.92 -3.78 -1.51
C ARG A 71 15.50 -3.25 -1.38
N GLU A 72 14.81 -3.18 -2.50
CA GLU A 72 13.43 -2.69 -2.60
C GLU A 72 12.39 -3.82 -2.48
N PHE A 73 12.84 -5.07 -2.31
CA PHE A 73 11.94 -6.21 -2.18
C PHE A 73 11.38 -6.30 -0.77
N SER A 74 10.17 -6.88 -0.65
CA SER A 74 9.51 -7.13 0.63
C SER A 74 10.41 -7.86 1.63
N ALA A 75 10.69 -7.24 2.76
CA ALA A 75 11.45 -7.87 3.84
C ALA A 75 10.74 -9.11 4.38
N THR A 76 9.43 -9.03 4.58
CA THR A 76 8.61 -10.14 5.06
C THR A 76 8.69 -11.34 4.12
N ALA A 77 8.50 -11.10 2.81
CA ALA A 77 8.59 -12.16 1.81
C ALA A 77 10.02 -12.73 1.69
N TYR A 78 11.02 -11.85 1.71
CA TYR A 78 12.43 -12.28 1.63
C TYR A 78 12.82 -13.19 2.79
N PHE A 79 12.56 -12.79 4.04
CA PHE A 79 12.92 -13.60 5.19
C PHE A 79 12.15 -14.93 5.22
N PHE A 80 10.88 -14.90 4.88
CA PHE A 80 10.06 -16.10 4.74
C PHE A 80 10.62 -17.06 3.69
N GLY A 81 10.85 -16.57 2.46
CA GLY A 81 11.33 -17.40 1.36
C GLY A 81 12.72 -17.96 1.61
N ARG A 82 13.62 -17.19 2.23
CA ARG A 82 14.93 -17.63 2.65
C ARG A 82 14.86 -18.80 3.65
N GLU A 83 13.94 -18.71 4.63
CA GLU A 83 13.74 -19.78 5.60
C GLU A 83 13.18 -21.06 4.96
N ILE A 84 12.21 -20.93 4.05
CA ILE A 84 11.70 -22.08 3.28
C ILE A 84 12.80 -22.72 2.45
N ALA A 85 13.56 -21.94 1.68
CA ALA A 85 14.65 -22.46 0.86
C ALA A 85 15.69 -23.21 1.72
N ARG A 86 16.02 -22.66 2.88
CA ARG A 86 16.98 -23.25 3.81
C ARG A 86 16.49 -24.56 4.44
N THR A 87 15.22 -24.60 4.85
CA THR A 87 14.66 -25.75 5.60
C THR A 87 14.22 -26.87 4.67
N GLN A 88 13.63 -26.54 3.53
CA GLN A 88 13.12 -27.52 2.57
C GLN A 88 14.14 -27.90 1.49
N GLN A 89 15.22 -27.14 1.35
CA GLN A 89 16.26 -27.34 0.35
C GLN A 89 15.71 -27.43 -1.10
N VAL A 90 14.72 -26.58 -1.40
CA VAL A 90 14.09 -26.47 -2.71
C VAL A 90 14.22 -25.04 -3.26
N PRO A 91 14.25 -24.86 -4.58
CA PRO A 91 14.14 -23.55 -5.17
C PRO A 91 12.81 -22.86 -4.78
N VAL A 92 12.86 -21.56 -4.53
CA VAL A 92 11.70 -20.77 -4.09
C VAL A 92 11.47 -19.58 -5.00
N GLY A 93 10.24 -19.42 -5.48
CA GLY A 93 9.75 -18.23 -6.16
C GLY A 93 8.86 -17.39 -5.23
N LEU A 94 9.12 -16.10 -5.15
CA LEU A 94 8.32 -15.15 -4.36
C LEU A 94 7.69 -14.13 -5.28
N ILE A 95 6.36 -14.11 -5.31
CA ILE A 95 5.58 -13.11 -6.06
C ILE A 95 5.00 -12.13 -5.04
N CYS A 96 5.49 -10.90 -5.04
CA CYS A 96 4.95 -9.84 -4.20
C CYS A 96 3.87 -9.06 -4.94
N ALA A 97 2.65 -9.07 -4.40
CA ALA A 97 1.53 -8.25 -4.83
C ALA A 97 1.00 -7.50 -3.60
N HIS A 98 1.52 -6.30 -3.38
CA HIS A 98 1.25 -5.53 -2.17
C HIS A 98 1.14 -4.04 -2.48
N TRP A 99 0.33 -3.33 -1.68
CA TRP A 99 0.20 -1.88 -1.79
C TRP A 99 -0.18 -1.29 -0.44
N GLY A 100 0.74 -0.54 0.16
CA GLY A 100 0.52 0.13 1.45
C GLY A 100 -0.59 1.17 1.37
N GLY A 101 -1.37 1.27 2.45
CA GLY A 101 -2.50 2.22 2.54
C GLY A 101 -3.79 1.74 1.87
N THR A 102 -3.81 0.55 1.27
CA THR A 102 -5.05 -0.01 0.70
C THR A 102 -5.91 -0.68 1.77
N ASN A 103 -7.23 -0.57 1.61
CA ASN A 103 -8.20 -1.28 2.42
C ASN A 103 -8.34 -2.73 1.92
N ILE A 104 -8.79 -3.62 2.80
CA ILE A 104 -8.96 -5.06 2.47
C ILE A 104 -9.93 -5.27 1.31
N GLU A 105 -10.95 -4.44 1.19
CA GLU A 105 -11.98 -4.49 0.16
C GLU A 105 -11.40 -4.34 -1.25
N SER A 106 -10.28 -3.63 -1.38
CA SER A 106 -9.56 -3.48 -2.66
C SER A 106 -8.96 -4.79 -3.17
N TRP A 107 -8.85 -5.79 -2.31
CA TRP A 107 -8.28 -7.11 -2.59
C TRP A 107 -9.32 -8.22 -2.70
N ILE A 108 -10.60 -7.87 -2.57
CA ILE A 108 -11.73 -8.81 -2.65
C ILE A 108 -12.43 -8.63 -4.01
N SER A 109 -12.87 -9.74 -4.61
CA SER A 109 -13.58 -9.67 -5.87
C SER A 109 -14.90 -8.91 -5.75
N ALA A 110 -15.30 -8.17 -6.80
CA ALA A 110 -16.59 -7.49 -6.82
C ALA A 110 -17.78 -8.44 -6.67
N GLN A 111 -17.62 -9.72 -7.03
CA GLN A 111 -18.65 -10.74 -6.81
C GLN A 111 -18.83 -11.00 -5.32
N ALA A 112 -17.73 -11.27 -4.60
CA ALA A 112 -17.81 -11.55 -3.16
C ALA A 112 -18.25 -10.32 -2.34
N LEU A 113 -17.75 -9.11 -2.69
CA LEU A 113 -18.23 -7.87 -2.05
C LEU A 113 -19.71 -7.60 -2.31
N GLY A 114 -20.26 -8.03 -3.46
CA GLY A 114 -21.67 -7.84 -3.80
C GLY A 114 -22.63 -8.64 -2.90
N GLU A 115 -22.12 -9.62 -2.16
CA GLU A 115 -22.90 -10.39 -1.16
C GLU A 115 -22.97 -9.66 0.20
N VAL A 116 -22.18 -8.58 0.38
CA VAL A 116 -22.15 -7.78 1.61
C VAL A 116 -22.92 -6.49 1.38
N PRO A 117 -24.05 -6.26 2.09
CA PRO A 117 -24.94 -5.10 1.85
C PRO A 117 -24.22 -3.74 1.89
N ASP A 118 -23.25 -3.57 2.77
CA ASP A 118 -22.54 -2.32 3.00
C ASP A 118 -21.71 -1.87 1.77
N PHE A 119 -21.34 -2.79 0.86
CA PHE A 119 -20.53 -2.49 -0.31
C PHE A 119 -21.33 -2.36 -1.62
N VAL A 120 -22.62 -2.65 -1.60
CA VAL A 120 -23.46 -2.65 -2.82
C VAL A 120 -23.44 -1.28 -3.53
N GLU A 121 -23.56 -0.19 -2.78
CA GLU A 121 -23.58 1.16 -3.37
C GLU A 121 -22.19 1.55 -3.89
N GLN A 122 -21.12 1.18 -3.20
CA GLN A 122 -19.75 1.40 -3.68
C GLN A 122 -19.49 0.62 -4.98
N LEU A 123 -19.95 -0.62 -5.08
CA LEU A 123 -19.81 -1.41 -6.31
C LEU A 123 -20.61 -0.82 -7.48
N LYS A 124 -21.79 -0.22 -7.23
CA LYS A 124 -22.54 0.50 -8.26
C LYS A 124 -21.77 1.72 -8.74
N LEU A 125 -21.13 2.45 -7.84
CA LEU A 125 -20.26 3.58 -8.18
C LEU A 125 -19.08 3.12 -9.05
N ILE A 126 -18.34 2.09 -8.60
CA ILE A 126 -17.19 1.54 -9.35
C ILE A 126 -17.60 1.12 -10.76
N ARG A 127 -18.74 0.45 -10.91
CA ARG A 127 -19.26 0.05 -12.24
C ARG A 127 -19.57 1.27 -13.14
N ARG A 128 -20.12 2.34 -12.56
CA ARG A 128 -20.33 3.60 -13.32
C ARG A 128 -19.01 4.23 -13.74
N LEU A 129 -18.03 4.28 -12.85
CA LEU A 129 -16.70 4.80 -13.15
C LEU A 129 -15.94 3.98 -14.20
N GLY A 130 -16.22 2.68 -14.28
CA GLY A 130 -15.65 1.78 -15.30
C GLY A 130 -16.25 1.94 -16.70
N ASN A 131 -17.40 2.61 -16.81
CA ASN A 131 -17.96 2.98 -18.10
C ASN A 131 -17.23 4.23 -18.63
N LYS A 132 -16.83 4.22 -19.88
CA LYS A 132 -15.94 5.21 -20.55
C LYS A 132 -16.40 6.68 -20.47
N ASP A 133 -17.57 6.97 -19.94
CA ASP A 133 -18.16 8.31 -19.84
C ASP A 133 -17.85 9.02 -18.50
N CYS A 134 -17.03 8.42 -17.64
CA CYS A 134 -16.68 9.01 -16.34
C CYS A 134 -15.25 9.53 -16.36
N ASP A 135 -15.09 10.83 -16.15
CA ASP A 135 -13.80 11.48 -15.95
C ASP A 135 -13.40 11.38 -14.47
N LEU A 136 -12.62 10.34 -14.17
CA LEU A 136 -12.09 10.09 -12.82
C LEU A 136 -11.30 11.28 -12.27
N GLN A 137 -10.59 12.01 -13.14
CA GLN A 137 -9.80 13.15 -12.73
C GLN A 137 -10.71 14.31 -12.32
N ALA A 138 -11.76 14.59 -13.09
CA ALA A 138 -12.72 15.62 -12.76
C ALA A 138 -13.49 15.31 -11.46
N GLU A 139 -13.85 14.05 -11.22
CA GLU A 139 -14.50 13.65 -9.95
C GLU A 139 -13.55 13.79 -8.75
N GLU A 140 -12.27 13.41 -8.89
CA GLU A 140 -11.30 13.59 -7.82
C GLU A 140 -11.02 15.07 -7.55
N GLU A 141 -10.91 15.91 -8.58
CA GLU A 141 -10.76 17.36 -8.43
C GLU A 141 -11.96 17.97 -7.70
N GLN A 142 -13.17 17.54 -8.02
CA GLN A 142 -14.39 17.97 -7.31
C GLN A 142 -14.40 17.52 -5.84
N ARG A 143 -13.98 16.29 -5.59
CA ARG A 143 -13.85 15.74 -4.23
C ARG A 143 -12.83 16.53 -3.42
N GLN A 144 -11.66 16.81 -3.98
CA GLN A 144 -10.61 17.62 -3.36
C GLN A 144 -11.08 19.05 -3.09
N ALA A 145 -11.73 19.68 -4.06
CA ALA A 145 -12.29 21.01 -3.89
C ALA A 145 -13.34 21.06 -2.75
N LYS A 146 -14.18 20.03 -2.65
CA LYS A 146 -15.15 19.90 -1.55
C LYS A 146 -14.46 19.75 -0.20
N ILE A 147 -13.44 18.89 -0.07
CA ILE A 147 -12.67 18.72 1.16
C ILE A 147 -12.06 20.06 1.58
N LEU A 148 -11.38 20.75 0.66
CA LEU A 148 -10.77 22.05 0.91
C LEU A 148 -11.79 23.12 1.30
N SER A 149 -13.01 23.08 0.74
CA SER A 149 -14.08 24.02 1.11
C SER A 149 -14.63 23.80 2.52
N LEU A 150 -14.52 22.58 3.04
CA LEU A 150 -14.94 22.22 4.40
C LEU A 150 -13.83 22.45 5.43
N ASP A 151 -12.59 22.64 4.98
CA ASP A 151 -11.44 22.86 5.87
C ASP A 151 -11.52 24.24 6.52
N LYS A 152 -11.83 24.26 7.81
CA LYS A 152 -11.91 25.49 8.62
C LYS A 152 -10.55 26.21 8.78
N GLY A 153 -9.46 25.52 8.49
CA GLY A 153 -8.09 26.08 8.50
C GLY A 153 -7.69 26.79 7.23
N MET A 154 -8.59 26.87 6.24
CA MET A 154 -8.35 27.53 4.96
C MET A 154 -9.13 28.85 4.86
N ARG A 155 -8.45 29.93 4.43
CA ARG A 155 -9.06 31.21 4.08
C ARG A 155 -8.57 31.67 2.70
N ASN A 156 -9.48 31.91 1.79
CA ASN A 156 -9.14 32.33 0.42
C ASN A 156 -8.15 31.37 -0.27
N GLY A 157 -8.31 30.05 -0.08
CA GLY A 157 -7.44 29.04 -0.66
C GLY A 157 -6.05 28.93 -0.04
N LYS A 158 -5.80 29.58 1.11
CA LYS A 158 -4.51 29.51 1.82
C LYS A 158 -4.71 29.06 3.26
N PRO A 159 -3.83 28.19 3.78
CA PRO A 159 -3.86 27.82 5.17
C PRO A 159 -3.54 29.05 6.05
N PHE A 160 -4.32 29.28 7.11
CA PHE A 160 -4.10 30.40 7.99
C PHE A 160 -3.71 30.01 9.42
N TRP A 161 -4.03 28.78 9.86
CA TRP A 161 -3.70 28.29 11.18
C TRP A 161 -2.20 28.03 11.41
N ASN A 162 -1.41 27.94 10.34
CA ASN A 162 0.06 27.85 10.43
C ASN A 162 0.77 29.20 10.30
N THR A 163 0.05 30.31 10.37
CA THR A 163 0.65 31.64 10.33
C THR A 163 1.09 32.10 11.73
N LEU A 164 2.18 32.87 11.81
CA LEU A 164 2.69 33.40 13.08
C LEU A 164 1.69 34.31 13.83
N SER A 165 0.71 34.83 13.13
CA SER A 165 -0.33 35.69 13.68
C SER A 165 -1.62 34.93 14.05
N TYR A 166 -1.64 33.62 13.91
CA TYR A 166 -2.81 32.84 14.26
C TYR A 166 -2.97 32.78 15.79
N ASN A 167 -4.15 33.12 16.27
CA ASN A 167 -4.49 33.00 17.69
C ASN A 167 -5.17 31.63 17.93
N ASP A 168 -4.53 30.77 18.69
CA ASP A 168 -4.97 29.45 19.10
C ASP A 168 -5.45 29.35 20.57
N GLU A 169 -5.62 30.51 21.25
CA GLU A 169 -6.09 30.55 22.66
C GLU A 169 -7.43 29.81 22.86
N GLY A 170 -8.25 29.72 21.83
CA GLY A 170 -9.50 28.98 21.87
C GLY A 170 -9.36 27.45 21.63
N TRP A 171 -8.16 26.94 21.40
CA TRP A 171 -7.96 25.50 21.17
C TRP A 171 -7.90 24.74 22.48
N THR A 172 -8.45 23.54 22.46
CA THR A 172 -8.37 22.63 23.62
C THR A 172 -7.01 21.93 23.62
N SER A 173 -6.30 22.05 24.74
CA SER A 173 -5.03 21.32 24.93
C SER A 173 -5.29 19.87 25.26
N HIS A 174 -4.49 18.99 24.69
CA HIS A 174 -4.52 17.56 24.97
C HIS A 174 -3.13 17.03 25.29
N SER A 175 -3.05 16.15 26.30
CA SER A 175 -1.77 15.52 26.70
C SER A 175 -1.51 14.27 25.87
N PHE A 176 -0.30 14.14 25.31
CA PHE A 176 0.15 12.96 24.62
C PHE A 176 1.13 12.13 25.52
N PRO A 177 1.18 10.81 25.35
CA PRO A 177 0.38 10.00 24.41
C PRO A 177 -1.06 9.81 24.88
N GLY A 178 -1.99 9.86 23.95
CA GLY A 178 -3.43 9.70 24.21
C GLY A 178 -4.22 9.51 22.90
N ASN A 179 -5.47 9.10 23.06
CA ASN A 179 -6.39 8.95 21.94
C ASN A 179 -7.25 10.22 21.82
N ILE A 180 -7.11 10.94 20.71
CA ILE A 180 -7.81 12.20 20.46
C ILE A 180 -9.33 12.01 20.40
N GLU A 181 -9.81 10.89 19.83
CA GLU A 181 -11.24 10.61 19.70
C GLU A 181 -11.95 10.48 21.06
N LYS A 182 -11.23 10.12 22.11
CA LYS A 182 -11.77 10.09 23.49
C LYS A 182 -11.96 11.49 24.09
N THR A 183 -11.20 12.45 23.59
CA THR A 183 -11.24 13.84 24.08
C THR A 183 -12.26 14.67 23.32
N PHE A 184 -12.48 14.35 22.06
CA PHE A 184 -13.39 15.03 21.15
C PHE A 184 -14.37 14.00 20.56
N PRO A 185 -15.36 13.52 21.36
CA PRO A 185 -16.43 12.72 20.79
C PRO A 185 -17.24 13.57 19.81
N ASP A 186 -17.69 12.99 18.71
CA ASP A 186 -18.51 13.62 17.65
C ASP A 186 -19.74 14.37 18.20
#